data_d7c49a272b7b3a67979b61d64a52800e
#
_entry.id   d7c49a272b7b3a67979b61d64a52800e
#
_cell.length_a   1.000
_cell.length_b   1.000
_cell.length_c   1.000
_cell.angle_alpha   90.00
_cell.angle_beta   90.00
_cell.angle_gamma   90.00
#
_symmetry.space_group_name_H-M   'P 1'
#
loop_
_entity.id
_entity.type
_entity.pdbx_description
1 polymer ?
#
loop_
_entity_poly.entity_id
_entity_poly.type
_entity_poly.pdbx_seq_one_letter_code
_entity_poly.pdbx_strand_id
1 'polypeptide(L)'
;MKKSKSMDGEFSFFGLHCRPHEVTCCPCCCTQGPQGEPGPQGPQGEPGPQGPQGEPGPQGPQGEPANDIFASFYIFEIQFVNGQPIPFITGTEDPTGNITLENNTQIVLSPGYYHINYSVSTVLDDAGYMQITPSYNGTPHLEYGIYFKTNTTSSSAYGSNALIIYVPSQTSFTLTYNSNSAGNRSGAATVTVIKLTRDA
;
A
#
# COMPACT_ATOMS: atom_id res chain seq x y z
N MET A 1 61.73 -18.65 -4.37
CA MET A 1 63.16 -18.27 -4.49
C MET A 1 63.62 -17.75 -3.12
N LYS A 2 64.83 -18.28 -2.73
CA LYS A 2 65.69 -17.99 -1.54
C LYS A 2 65.27 -18.75 -0.28
N LYS A 3 65.88 -19.79 -0.02
CA LYS A 3 67.22 -20.25 0.38
C LYS A 3 67.33 -20.34 1.89
N SER A 4 67.51 -21.60 2.24
CA SER A 4 67.97 -22.18 3.47
C SER A 4 69.21 -21.46 4.11
N LYS A 5 69.32 -21.58 5.40
CA LYS A 5 70.67 -21.58 6.07
C LYS A 5 70.64 -22.50 7.29
N SER A 6 71.31 -23.61 7.10
CA SER A 6 71.84 -24.53 8.11
C SER A 6 72.83 -23.81 9.00
N MET A 7 72.83 -24.10 10.27
CA MET A 7 74.01 -23.90 11.14
C MET A 7 74.16 -25.13 11.99
N ASP A 8 75.15 -25.90 11.59
CA ASP A 8 75.74 -26.99 12.36
C ASP A 8 76.55 -26.36 13.53
N GLY A 9 76.37 -26.88 14.70
CA GLY A 9 77.14 -26.54 15.89
C GLY A 9 77.53 -27.83 16.59
N GLU A 10 78.78 -28.26 16.29
CA GLU A 10 79.41 -29.33 17.01
C GLU A 10 79.62 -28.98 18.51
N PHE A 11 79.22 -29.88 19.36
CA PHE A 11 79.69 -29.88 20.75
C PHE A 11 80.43 -31.16 21.01
N SER A 12 81.76 -30.93 21.29
CA SER A 12 82.78 -31.89 21.63
C SER A 12 82.48 -32.60 22.96
N PHE A 13 82.45 -33.90 22.89
CA PHE A 13 82.38 -34.74 24.08
C PHE A 13 83.80 -34.99 24.61
N PHE A 14 84.03 -34.61 25.83
CA PHE A 14 85.20 -35.08 26.62
C PHE A 14 84.90 -36.49 27.09
N GLY A 15 85.69 -37.44 26.62
CA GLY A 15 85.67 -38.80 27.03
C GLY A 15 86.17 -39.06 28.43
N LEU A 16 85.50 -39.88 29.16
CA LEU A 16 86.04 -40.61 30.29
C LEU A 16 85.85 -42.11 30.00
N HIS A 17 86.99 -42.76 29.72
CA HIS A 17 87.14 -44.21 29.62
C HIS A 17 87.08 -44.81 31.03
N CYS A 18 86.02 -45.62 31.29
CA CYS A 18 86.05 -46.53 32.41
C CYS A 18 86.53 -47.89 31.89
N ARG A 19 87.68 -48.40 32.44
CA ARG A 19 88.12 -49.75 32.22
C ARG A 19 87.39 -50.73 33.13
N PRO A 20 87.06 -51.91 32.63
CA PRO A 20 86.43 -52.93 33.47
C PRO A 20 87.55 -53.71 34.28
N HIS A 21 87.61 -53.45 35.55
CA HIS A 21 88.06 -54.44 36.56
C HIS A 21 87.83 -53.90 37.97
N GLU A 22 87.25 -54.78 38.76
CA GLU A 22 87.09 -54.73 40.23
C GLU A 22 85.83 -54.12 40.79
N VAL A 23 85.05 -55.04 41.31
CA VAL A 23 83.85 -54.87 42.08
C VAL A 23 84.18 -54.24 43.43
N THR A 24 83.83 -52.99 43.61
CA THR A 24 83.65 -52.42 44.95
C THR A 24 82.41 -51.51 44.83
N CYS A 25 81.26 -51.99 45.30
CA CYS A 25 80.09 -51.21 45.42
C CYS A 25 80.29 -50.00 46.35
N CYS A 26 80.39 -48.80 45.79
CA CYS A 26 80.27 -47.57 46.53
C CYS A 26 78.78 -47.35 46.84
N PRO A 27 78.38 -47.19 48.10
CA PRO A 27 76.93 -47.00 48.45
C PRO A 27 76.35 -45.65 48.05
N CYS A 28 76.97 -44.88 47.17
CA CYS A 28 76.61 -43.48 46.91
C CYS A 28 76.03 -43.24 45.50
N CYS A 29 75.86 -44.25 44.66
CA CYS A 29 75.44 -44.04 43.25
C CYS A 29 74.08 -44.57 42.86
N CYS A 30 73.16 -44.75 43.82
CA CYS A 30 71.77 -45.06 43.50
C CYS A 30 70.85 -44.01 44.10
N THR A 31 71.04 -42.76 43.75
CA THR A 31 70.00 -41.77 43.92
C THR A 31 69.21 -41.78 42.59
N GLN A 32 68.01 -42.35 42.65
CA GLN A 32 67.05 -42.27 41.58
C GLN A 32 66.81 -40.78 41.26
N GLY A 33 66.97 -40.37 39.99
CA GLY A 33 66.72 -38.99 39.57
C GLY A 33 65.30 -38.58 39.91
N PRO A 34 65.07 -37.31 40.11
CA PRO A 34 63.70 -36.83 40.36
C PRO A 34 62.76 -37.23 39.20
N GLN A 35 61.56 -37.57 39.55
CA GLN A 35 60.50 -37.86 38.58
C GLN A 35 60.31 -36.64 37.66
N GLY A 36 60.28 -36.84 36.36
CA GLY A 36 60.03 -35.78 35.40
C GLY A 36 58.69 -35.08 35.66
N GLU A 37 58.68 -33.80 35.40
CA GLU A 37 57.47 -32.99 35.57
C GLU A 37 56.30 -33.57 34.73
N PRO A 38 55.02 -33.47 35.16
CA PRO A 38 53.91 -33.82 34.40
C PRO A 38 53.92 -33.04 33.08
N GLY A 39 53.58 -33.66 32.00
CA GLY A 39 53.43 -33.01 30.67
C GLY A 39 52.41 -31.87 30.70
N PRO A 40 52.53 -30.85 29.84
CA PRO A 40 51.62 -29.76 29.78
C PRO A 40 50.22 -30.28 29.45
N GLN A 41 49.20 -29.65 30.05
CA GLN A 41 47.82 -29.94 29.79
C GLN A 41 47.52 -29.74 28.29
N GLY A 42 46.78 -30.64 27.66
CA GLY A 42 46.41 -30.53 26.26
C GLY A 42 45.59 -29.26 26.00
N PRO A 43 45.63 -28.73 24.78
CA PRO A 43 44.86 -27.55 24.42
C PRO A 43 43.38 -27.81 24.64
N GLN A 44 42.68 -26.76 25.05
CA GLN A 44 41.23 -26.78 25.17
C GLN A 44 40.57 -27.08 23.80
N GLY A 45 39.58 -27.96 23.77
CA GLY A 45 38.84 -28.25 22.54
C GLY A 45 38.19 -26.99 21.94
N GLU A 46 38.12 -26.94 20.64
CA GLU A 46 37.46 -25.84 19.92
C GLU A 46 36.00 -25.71 20.33
N PRO A 47 35.46 -24.47 20.39
CA PRO A 47 34.03 -24.25 20.59
C PRO A 47 33.21 -25.00 19.52
N GLY A 48 32.12 -25.61 19.94
CA GLY A 48 31.19 -26.25 19.00
C GLY A 48 30.66 -25.28 17.95
N PRO A 49 30.26 -25.76 16.78
CA PRO A 49 29.66 -24.92 15.73
C PRO A 49 28.39 -24.22 16.23
N GLN A 50 28.19 -23.00 15.80
CA GLN A 50 26.98 -22.23 16.10
C GLN A 50 25.74 -23.01 15.59
N GLY A 51 24.68 -23.06 16.39
CA GLY A 51 23.44 -23.70 16.00
C GLY A 51 22.84 -23.05 14.75
N PRO A 52 22.05 -23.77 13.99
CA PRO A 52 21.37 -23.22 12.81
C PRO A 52 20.46 -22.06 13.19
N GLN A 53 20.36 -21.07 12.30
CA GLN A 53 19.43 -19.95 12.45
C GLN A 53 18.01 -20.47 12.53
N GLY A 54 17.20 -19.94 13.44
CA GLY A 54 15.79 -20.28 13.55
C GLY A 54 15.03 -19.97 12.25
N GLU A 55 13.98 -20.74 11.96
CA GLU A 55 13.14 -20.52 10.80
C GLU A 55 12.47 -19.14 10.85
N PRO A 56 12.27 -18.45 9.69
CA PRO A 56 11.50 -17.22 9.64
C PRO A 56 10.12 -17.42 10.26
N GLY A 57 9.65 -16.44 11.01
CA GLY A 57 8.30 -16.45 11.57
C GLY A 57 7.23 -16.58 10.47
N PRO A 58 6.03 -17.10 10.79
CA PRO A 58 4.93 -17.19 9.83
C PRO A 58 4.58 -15.79 9.31
N GLN A 59 4.20 -15.71 8.02
CA GLN A 59 3.70 -14.48 7.41
C GLN A 59 2.48 -14.00 8.17
N GLY A 60 2.40 -12.69 8.44
CA GLY A 60 1.21 -12.09 9.08
C GLY A 60 -0.07 -12.36 8.28
N PRO A 61 -1.22 -12.33 8.94
CA PRO A 61 -2.51 -12.53 8.26
C PRO A 61 -2.67 -11.49 7.15
N GLN A 62 -3.29 -11.89 6.04
CA GLN A 62 -3.68 -10.97 4.97
C GLN A 62 -4.64 -9.93 5.55
N GLY A 63 -4.45 -8.64 5.20
CA GLY A 63 -5.36 -7.58 5.60
C GLY A 63 -6.79 -7.90 5.13
N GLU A 64 -7.77 -7.50 5.92
CA GLU A 64 -9.18 -7.64 5.51
C GLU A 64 -9.42 -6.88 4.19
N PRO A 65 -10.27 -7.42 3.28
CA PRO A 65 -10.65 -6.71 2.07
C PRO A 65 -11.22 -5.35 2.44
N ALA A 66 -10.74 -4.28 1.81
CA ALA A 66 -11.38 -2.98 1.93
C ALA A 66 -12.84 -3.13 1.43
N ASN A 67 -13.82 -2.78 2.25
CA ASN A 67 -15.19 -2.72 1.79
C ASN A 67 -15.31 -1.60 0.77
N ASP A 68 -15.55 -1.95 -0.48
CA ASP A 68 -15.81 -0.99 -1.54
C ASP A 68 -17.14 -0.28 -1.25
N ILE A 69 -17.06 1.03 -1.02
CA ILE A 69 -18.24 1.88 -0.76
C ILE A 69 -18.54 2.64 -2.02
N PHE A 70 -19.60 2.24 -2.71
CA PHE A 70 -20.04 2.88 -3.94
C PHE A 70 -21.55 2.78 -4.11
N ALA A 71 -22.10 3.70 -4.92
CA ALA A 71 -23.47 3.68 -5.35
C ALA A 71 -23.58 4.23 -6.78
N SER A 72 -24.65 3.86 -7.48
CA SER A 72 -24.98 4.42 -8.78
C SER A 72 -26.44 4.85 -8.85
N PHE A 73 -26.66 5.95 -9.55
CA PHE A 73 -27.97 6.55 -9.74
C PHE A 73 -28.15 6.88 -11.20
N TYR A 74 -29.39 6.78 -11.68
CA TYR A 74 -29.71 7.09 -13.07
C TYR A 74 -31.12 7.61 -13.22
N ILE A 75 -31.37 8.22 -14.35
CA ILE A 75 -32.71 8.55 -14.86
C ILE A 75 -32.71 8.43 -16.38
N PHE A 76 -33.86 8.11 -16.95
CA PHE A 76 -33.97 7.85 -18.35
C PHE A 76 -35.37 8.33 -18.89
N GLU A 77 -35.36 8.90 -20.11
CA GLU A 77 -36.53 9.34 -20.82
C GLU A 77 -37.45 10.34 -20.07
N ILE A 78 -36.88 11.29 -19.36
CA ILE A 78 -37.65 12.35 -18.72
C ILE A 78 -37.47 13.69 -19.44
N GLN A 79 -38.37 14.63 -19.15
CA GLN A 79 -38.14 16.04 -19.41
C GLN A 79 -37.53 16.72 -18.21
N PHE A 80 -36.36 17.36 -18.36
CA PHE A 80 -35.76 18.15 -17.30
C PHE A 80 -36.48 19.47 -17.12
N VAL A 81 -36.65 19.89 -15.88
CA VAL A 81 -37.28 21.17 -15.50
C VAL A 81 -36.20 22.22 -15.28
N ASN A 82 -36.31 23.34 -15.98
CA ASN A 82 -35.33 24.42 -15.90
C ASN A 82 -35.21 24.98 -14.46
N GLY A 83 -34.02 25.11 -13.98
CA GLY A 83 -33.70 25.60 -12.63
C GLY A 83 -33.94 24.58 -11.50
N GLN A 84 -34.31 23.32 -11.84
CA GLN A 84 -34.58 22.30 -10.84
C GLN A 84 -33.49 21.22 -10.81
N PRO A 85 -33.29 20.58 -9.65
CA PRO A 85 -32.43 19.40 -9.56
C PRO A 85 -32.98 18.24 -10.40
N ILE A 86 -32.10 17.52 -11.06
CA ILE A 86 -32.41 16.31 -11.83
C ILE A 86 -32.83 15.21 -10.85
N PRO A 87 -33.96 14.55 -11.04
CA PRO A 87 -34.35 13.41 -10.24
C PRO A 87 -33.58 12.15 -10.67
N PHE A 88 -33.41 11.24 -9.72
CA PHE A 88 -32.70 9.96 -9.90
C PHE A 88 -33.50 8.81 -9.33
N ILE A 89 -33.18 7.61 -9.80
CA ILE A 89 -33.52 6.34 -9.17
C ILE A 89 -32.20 5.62 -8.85
N THR A 90 -32.20 4.81 -7.81
CA THR A 90 -31.04 4.05 -7.42
C THR A 90 -30.82 2.86 -8.34
N GLY A 91 -29.63 2.72 -8.90
CA GLY A 91 -29.18 1.56 -9.67
C GLY A 91 -28.51 0.52 -8.80
N THR A 92 -27.41 0.92 -8.17
CA THR A 92 -26.69 0.11 -7.19
C THR A 92 -26.70 0.85 -5.85
N GLU A 93 -27.13 0.17 -4.80
CA GLU A 93 -27.18 0.71 -3.45
C GLU A 93 -25.83 0.52 -2.73
N ASP A 94 -25.46 1.45 -1.88
CA ASP A 94 -24.42 1.30 -0.89
C ASP A 94 -25.03 0.69 0.41
N PRO A 95 -24.74 -0.57 0.72
CA PRO A 95 -25.30 -1.23 1.91
C PRO A 95 -24.74 -0.66 3.24
N THR A 96 -23.68 0.14 3.17
CA THR A 96 -23.07 0.76 4.36
C THR A 96 -23.80 2.03 4.80
N GLY A 97 -24.67 2.58 3.95
CA GLY A 97 -25.40 3.82 4.22
C GLY A 97 -24.57 5.10 4.16
N ASN A 98 -23.34 5.04 3.64
CA ASN A 98 -22.51 6.22 3.44
C ASN A 98 -22.98 7.08 2.25
N ILE A 99 -23.66 6.44 1.28
CA ILE A 99 -24.17 7.06 0.06
C ILE A 99 -25.63 6.65 -0.09
N THR A 100 -26.54 7.58 0.08
CA THR A 100 -27.99 7.31 -0.01
C THR A 100 -28.68 8.30 -0.94
N LEU A 101 -29.88 7.96 -1.45
CA LEU A 101 -30.69 8.86 -2.24
C LEU A 101 -31.91 9.32 -1.41
N GLU A 102 -32.06 10.63 -1.25
CA GLU A 102 -33.21 11.25 -0.58
C GLU A 102 -34.00 12.12 -1.55
N ASN A 103 -35.33 12.12 -1.38
CA ASN A 103 -36.26 12.93 -2.18
C ASN A 103 -36.03 12.81 -3.71
N ASN A 104 -35.52 11.70 -4.19
CA ASN A 104 -35.15 11.42 -5.58
C ASN A 104 -34.18 12.38 -6.25
N THR A 105 -33.73 13.44 -5.58
CA THR A 105 -32.86 14.47 -6.16
C THR A 105 -31.56 14.71 -5.38
N GLN A 106 -31.48 14.22 -4.17
CA GLN A 106 -30.37 14.48 -3.25
C GLN A 106 -29.59 13.18 -2.98
N ILE A 107 -28.39 13.11 -3.50
CA ILE A 107 -27.46 12.04 -3.16
C ILE A 107 -26.75 12.47 -1.89
N VAL A 108 -27.09 11.86 -0.75
CA VAL A 108 -26.57 12.21 0.57
C VAL A 108 -25.26 11.44 0.79
N LEU A 109 -24.21 12.17 1.18
CA LEU A 109 -22.87 11.67 1.39
C LEU A 109 -22.46 11.86 2.85
N SER A 110 -21.97 10.82 3.50
CA SER A 110 -21.33 10.90 4.82
C SER A 110 -19.96 11.59 4.75
N PRO A 111 -19.32 11.99 5.86
CA PRO A 111 -17.99 12.58 5.80
C PRO A 111 -16.95 11.69 5.13
N GLY A 112 -16.04 12.28 4.33
CA GLY A 112 -14.97 11.56 3.63
C GLY A 112 -14.61 12.13 2.28
N TYR A 113 -13.78 11.42 1.54
CA TYR A 113 -13.42 11.73 0.15
C TYR A 113 -14.25 10.89 -0.80
N TYR A 114 -14.70 11.50 -1.89
CA TYR A 114 -15.52 10.84 -2.91
C TYR A 114 -15.00 11.13 -4.31
N HIS A 115 -14.97 10.10 -5.13
CA HIS A 115 -14.89 10.22 -6.58
C HIS A 115 -16.30 10.13 -7.13
N ILE A 116 -16.73 11.18 -7.83
CA ILE A 116 -18.06 11.28 -8.43
C ILE A 116 -17.87 11.44 -9.93
N ASN A 117 -18.50 10.55 -10.70
CA ASN A 117 -18.58 10.66 -12.15
C ASN A 117 -20.06 10.84 -12.52
N TYR A 118 -20.35 11.77 -13.40
CA TYR A 118 -21.71 11.95 -13.90
C TYR A 118 -21.74 12.31 -15.38
N SER A 119 -22.82 11.91 -16.03
CA SER A 119 -23.13 12.26 -17.41
C SER A 119 -24.58 12.66 -17.53
N VAL A 120 -24.87 13.61 -18.40
CA VAL A 120 -26.22 14.09 -18.68
C VAL A 120 -26.36 14.30 -20.17
N SER A 121 -27.52 13.86 -20.69
CA SER A 121 -27.92 14.10 -22.08
C SER A 121 -29.38 14.50 -22.17
N THR A 122 -29.73 15.28 -23.19
CA THR A 122 -31.09 15.63 -23.51
C THR A 122 -31.16 16.10 -24.98
N VAL A 123 -32.36 16.13 -25.56
CA VAL A 123 -32.60 16.79 -26.84
C VAL A 123 -33.20 18.15 -26.54
N LEU A 124 -32.54 19.23 -26.95
CA LEU A 124 -33.08 20.59 -26.86
C LEU A 124 -34.04 20.83 -28.03
N ASP A 125 -35.20 21.37 -27.74
CA ASP A 125 -36.22 21.62 -28.78
C ASP A 125 -35.84 22.80 -29.67
N ASP A 126 -35.19 23.83 -29.12
CA ASP A 126 -34.71 25.01 -29.83
C ASP A 126 -33.19 25.19 -29.69
N ALA A 127 -32.61 26.03 -30.54
CA ALA A 127 -31.26 26.50 -30.40
C ALA A 127 -31.05 27.14 -29.00
N GLY A 128 -30.04 26.66 -28.28
CA GLY A 128 -29.85 27.10 -26.91
C GLY A 128 -28.67 26.41 -26.24
N TYR A 129 -28.70 26.38 -24.94
CA TYR A 129 -27.71 25.67 -24.16
C TYR A 129 -28.33 24.71 -23.15
N MET A 130 -27.55 23.71 -22.78
CA MET A 130 -27.74 22.88 -21.59
C MET A 130 -26.59 23.22 -20.61
N GLN A 131 -26.95 23.55 -19.38
CA GLN A 131 -25.98 23.72 -18.29
C GLN A 131 -26.40 22.83 -17.13
N ILE A 132 -25.47 22.01 -16.68
CA ILE A 132 -25.61 21.18 -15.49
C ILE A 132 -24.68 21.70 -14.42
N THR A 133 -25.22 22.01 -13.26
CA THR A 133 -24.43 22.54 -12.14
C THR A 133 -24.50 21.58 -10.97
N PRO A 134 -23.37 20.95 -10.57
CA PRO A 134 -23.29 20.20 -9.34
C PRO A 134 -23.30 21.15 -8.13
N SER A 135 -23.98 20.73 -7.07
CA SER A 135 -23.97 21.44 -5.78
C SER A 135 -23.67 20.44 -4.66
N TYR A 136 -22.74 20.80 -3.79
CA TYR A 136 -22.38 20.03 -2.59
C TYR A 136 -21.77 20.97 -1.52
N ASN A 137 -21.70 20.51 -0.28
CA ASN A 137 -21.26 21.33 0.86
C ASN A 137 -21.99 22.69 0.96
N GLY A 138 -23.28 22.70 0.53
CA GLY A 138 -24.13 23.89 0.59
C GLY A 138 -23.90 24.92 -0.50
N THR A 139 -23.02 24.67 -1.49
CA THR A 139 -22.71 25.63 -2.56
C THR A 139 -22.79 25.00 -3.96
N PRO A 140 -23.22 25.75 -4.99
CA PRO A 140 -23.10 25.32 -6.38
C PRO A 140 -21.65 25.48 -6.88
N HIS A 141 -21.22 24.54 -7.73
CA HIS A 141 -19.85 24.47 -8.26
C HIS A 141 -19.86 24.50 -9.79
N LEU A 142 -19.91 25.70 -10.35
CA LEU A 142 -19.94 25.90 -11.80
C LEU A 142 -18.67 25.41 -12.49
N GLU A 143 -17.54 25.44 -11.80
CA GLU A 143 -16.24 24.97 -12.29
C GLU A 143 -16.22 23.47 -12.63
N TYR A 144 -17.13 22.68 -12.05
CA TYR A 144 -17.33 21.28 -12.36
C TYR A 144 -18.61 21.04 -13.18
N GLY A 145 -19.23 22.11 -13.66
CA GLY A 145 -20.45 22.02 -14.45
C GLY A 145 -20.22 21.50 -15.88
N ILE A 146 -21.31 21.06 -16.50
CA ILE A 146 -21.34 20.76 -17.92
C ILE A 146 -22.01 21.94 -18.62
N TYR A 147 -21.42 22.43 -19.71
CA TYR A 147 -22.03 23.44 -20.57
C TYR A 147 -21.97 22.97 -22.02
N PHE A 148 -23.09 22.88 -22.65
CA PHE A 148 -23.26 22.52 -24.06
C PHE A 148 -24.16 23.53 -24.77
N LYS A 149 -23.73 24.06 -25.91
CA LYS A 149 -24.50 25.01 -26.70
C LYS A 149 -24.73 24.47 -28.09
N THR A 150 -25.95 24.63 -28.59
CA THR A 150 -26.35 24.30 -29.97
C THR A 150 -26.94 25.54 -30.66
N ASN A 151 -26.74 25.61 -31.97
CA ASN A 151 -27.29 26.67 -32.82
C ASN A 151 -28.46 26.16 -33.70
N THR A 152 -28.90 24.93 -33.50
CA THR A 152 -29.95 24.27 -34.28
C THR A 152 -31.08 23.76 -33.38
N THR A 153 -32.27 23.65 -33.91
CA THR A 153 -33.42 23.03 -33.25
C THR A 153 -33.27 21.50 -33.19
N SER A 154 -33.96 20.86 -32.25
CA SER A 154 -33.96 19.41 -32.07
C SER A 154 -32.56 18.79 -31.99
N SER A 155 -31.67 19.44 -31.23
CA SER A 155 -30.27 19.04 -31.10
C SER A 155 -30.00 18.26 -29.83
N SER A 156 -29.27 17.16 -29.96
CA SER A 156 -28.76 16.40 -28.79
C SER A 156 -27.68 17.19 -28.09
N ALA A 157 -27.87 17.44 -26.79
CA ALA A 157 -26.90 17.98 -25.89
C ALA A 157 -26.40 16.85 -24.97
N TYR A 158 -25.12 16.76 -24.80
CA TYR A 158 -24.47 15.74 -23.93
C TYR A 158 -23.25 16.31 -23.25
N GLY A 159 -23.00 15.85 -22.05
CA GLY A 159 -21.77 16.12 -21.34
C GLY A 159 -21.54 15.16 -20.21
N SER A 160 -20.29 15.06 -19.81
CA SER A 160 -19.85 14.27 -18.64
C SER A 160 -18.74 14.99 -17.90
N ASN A 161 -18.65 14.75 -16.60
CA ASN A 161 -17.56 15.24 -15.78
C ASN A 161 -17.28 14.27 -14.64
N ALA A 162 -16.05 14.33 -14.12
CA ALA A 162 -15.60 13.58 -12.96
C ALA A 162 -14.89 14.51 -12.01
N LEU A 163 -15.14 14.35 -10.69
CA LEU A 163 -14.54 15.18 -9.66
C LEU A 163 -14.23 14.35 -8.43
N ILE A 164 -13.21 14.81 -7.70
CA ILE A 164 -12.91 14.30 -6.36
C ILE A 164 -13.22 15.41 -5.37
N ILE A 165 -14.08 15.11 -4.40
CA ILE A 165 -14.50 16.08 -3.38
C ILE A 165 -14.15 15.59 -1.98
N TYR A 166 -13.94 16.53 -1.07
CA TYR A 166 -13.90 16.29 0.35
C TYR A 166 -15.20 16.77 0.99
N VAL A 167 -15.81 15.89 1.76
CA VAL A 167 -17.05 16.14 2.51
C VAL A 167 -16.70 16.17 4.00
N PRO A 168 -16.65 17.35 4.63
CA PRO A 168 -16.28 17.47 6.06
C PRO A 168 -17.39 17.06 7.00
N SER A 169 -18.65 17.20 6.58
CA SER A 169 -19.86 16.80 7.30
C SER A 169 -20.87 16.30 6.28
N GLN A 170 -21.84 15.51 6.74
CA GLN A 170 -22.90 15.01 5.85
C GLN A 170 -23.44 16.12 4.95
N THR A 171 -23.50 15.86 3.63
CA THR A 171 -23.94 16.81 2.63
C THR A 171 -24.80 16.14 1.57
N SER A 172 -25.63 16.94 0.87
CA SER A 172 -26.35 16.50 -0.31
C SER A 172 -25.61 16.92 -1.56
N PHE A 173 -25.37 15.98 -2.46
CA PHE A 173 -24.91 16.24 -3.82
C PHE A 173 -26.11 16.27 -4.76
N THR A 174 -26.26 17.31 -5.56
CA THR A 174 -27.33 17.48 -6.55
C THR A 174 -26.78 17.93 -7.89
N LEU A 175 -27.49 17.64 -8.97
CA LEU A 175 -27.25 18.17 -10.31
C LEU A 175 -28.44 19.04 -10.74
N THR A 176 -28.23 20.33 -10.92
CA THR A 176 -29.28 21.25 -11.36
C THR A 176 -29.18 21.45 -12.88
N TYR A 177 -30.30 21.29 -13.57
CA TYR A 177 -30.43 21.53 -14.99
C TYR A 177 -30.85 23.00 -15.26
N ASN A 178 -30.15 23.69 -16.15
CA ASN A 178 -30.50 25.00 -16.64
C ASN A 178 -30.39 25.05 -18.16
N SER A 179 -31.33 25.76 -18.80
CA SER A 179 -31.37 25.94 -20.23
C SER A 179 -32.13 27.21 -20.60
N ASN A 180 -31.83 27.78 -21.76
CA ASN A 180 -32.63 28.80 -22.39
C ASN A 180 -33.44 28.27 -23.61
N SER A 181 -33.39 26.99 -23.89
CA SER A 181 -34.30 26.34 -24.85
C SER A 181 -35.74 26.36 -24.32
N ALA A 182 -36.73 26.52 -25.19
CA ALA A 182 -38.12 26.53 -24.80
C ALA A 182 -38.58 25.17 -24.23
N GLY A 183 -37.90 24.08 -24.60
CA GLY A 183 -38.17 22.75 -24.09
C GLY A 183 -37.00 21.79 -24.27
N ASN A 184 -37.15 20.62 -23.69
CA ASN A 184 -36.24 19.49 -23.85
C ASN A 184 -37.02 18.18 -23.77
N ARG A 185 -36.44 17.11 -24.29
CA ARG A 185 -37.01 15.76 -24.24
C ARG A 185 -35.90 14.70 -24.18
N SER A 186 -36.31 13.47 -23.89
CA SER A 186 -35.42 12.33 -23.80
C SER A 186 -34.19 12.59 -22.88
N GLY A 187 -34.46 13.27 -21.76
CA GLY A 187 -33.46 13.54 -20.75
C GLY A 187 -33.01 12.25 -20.08
N ALA A 188 -31.68 12.07 -19.98
CA ALA A 188 -31.08 10.97 -19.29
C ALA A 188 -29.87 11.47 -18.49
N ALA A 189 -29.65 10.88 -17.33
CA ALA A 189 -28.48 11.16 -16.50
C ALA A 189 -28.03 9.92 -15.75
N THR A 190 -26.75 9.84 -15.51
CA THR A 190 -26.13 8.83 -14.65
C THR A 190 -25.17 9.49 -13.67
N VAL A 191 -25.12 8.98 -12.45
CA VAL A 191 -24.15 9.38 -11.41
C VAL A 191 -23.59 8.13 -10.78
N THR A 192 -22.28 8.03 -10.73
CA THR A 192 -21.56 6.99 -10.00
C THR A 192 -20.74 7.67 -8.90
N VAL A 193 -20.87 7.17 -7.69
CA VAL A 193 -20.19 7.69 -6.51
C VAL A 193 -19.38 6.59 -5.87
N ILE A 194 -18.12 6.85 -5.62
CA ILE A 194 -17.20 5.93 -4.93
C ILE A 194 -16.59 6.68 -3.75
N LYS A 195 -16.72 6.16 -2.54
CA LYS A 195 -16.02 6.68 -1.37
C LYS A 195 -14.58 6.18 -1.38
N LEU A 196 -13.64 7.11 -1.31
CA LEU A 196 -12.22 6.80 -1.31
C LEU A 196 -11.77 6.50 0.12
N THR A 197 -11.17 5.33 0.31
CA THR A 197 -10.47 5.01 1.56
C THR A 197 -9.10 5.65 1.51
N ARG A 198 -8.85 6.60 2.42
CA ARG A 198 -7.52 7.16 2.64
C ARG A 198 -7.15 6.82 4.08
N ASP A 199 -6.03 6.15 4.24
CA ASP A 199 -5.41 6.00 5.56
C ASP A 199 -5.04 7.39 6.07
N ALA A 200 -5.44 7.69 7.30
CA ALA A 200 -5.22 8.98 7.95
C ALA A 200 -3.75 9.16 8.34
#